data_2f9843e19aa0f19960fcdb2eeccb0506
#
_entry.id   2f9843e19aa0f19960fcdb2eeccb0506
#
_cell.length_a   1.000
_cell.length_b   1.000
_cell.length_c   1.000
_cell.angle_alpha   90.00
_cell.angle_beta   90.00
_cell.angle_gamma   90.00
#
_symmetry.space_group_name_H-M   'P 1'
#
loop_
_entity.id
_entity.type
_entity.pdbx_description
1 polymer ?
#
loop_
_entity_poly.entity_id
_entity_poly.type
_entity_poly.pdbx_seq_one_letter_code
_entity_poly.pdbx_strand_id
1 'polypeptide(L)'
;MADTRFTGLGVSGSGKTCYVLGMYYEMCVGLRGFTLTTTNQTASKLENWMDELDEKSGKERFPAGTSLTEFTNYSFMLNYHNEPIMSFDWNDYGGRTLHSREDNQEVFEKINDSIDTSTALYIFVDGDLMCKGEKHCQNKEQIKQDRMKRLNNVKRKCARSINSYISSFVSSHEEALPPIIFVITKADLCKDYLEDGEMEDILKEAFSSVFGKETIVYAVAVSLGNNISDDNYSGEVEPVNIHIPFFLGIFHEFLNRCLGIKKYLDRENNHARETISQCQSAIDHENNRWFFTDYNRINQCAKQIQAENLNIAENEKQLQKYRTLLNAVANELVRSSAFFKMFLDGKETEFTPPSELHSI
;
A
#
# COMPACT_ATOMS: atom_id res chain seq x y z
N MET A 1 -7.79 -12.05 12.27
CA MET A 1 -6.99 -11.65 11.10
C MET A 1 -7.26 -10.18 10.87
N ALA A 2 -6.25 -9.40 10.46
CA ALA A 2 -6.46 -8.00 10.11
C ALA A 2 -7.34 -7.93 8.85
N ASP A 3 -8.21 -6.89 8.78
CA ASP A 3 -9.07 -6.67 7.61
C ASP A 3 -8.27 -6.13 6.42
N THR A 4 -7.08 -5.57 6.67
CA THR A 4 -6.19 -4.99 5.66
C THR A 4 -5.01 -5.91 5.41
N ARG A 5 -4.72 -6.20 4.15
CA ARG A 5 -3.61 -7.04 3.72
C ARG A 5 -2.79 -6.38 2.64
N PHE A 6 -1.48 -6.46 2.79
CA PHE A 6 -0.52 -6.09 1.77
C PHE A 6 0.26 -7.33 1.33
N THR A 7 0.34 -7.54 0.03
CA THR A 7 1.01 -8.71 -0.52
C THR A 7 2.21 -8.28 -1.36
N GLY A 8 3.39 -8.81 -1.01
CA GLY A 8 4.64 -8.56 -1.72
C GLY A 8 4.98 -9.69 -2.70
N LEU A 9 4.93 -9.43 -4.01
CA LEU A 9 5.37 -10.34 -5.05
C LEU A 9 6.78 -9.97 -5.52
N GLY A 10 7.64 -10.97 -5.68
CA GLY A 10 9.00 -10.75 -6.18
C GLY A 10 9.81 -12.02 -6.13
N VAL A 11 10.75 -12.15 -7.05
CA VAL A 11 11.66 -13.29 -7.11
C VAL A 11 12.59 -13.35 -5.91
N SER A 12 13.27 -14.48 -5.71
CA SER A 12 14.28 -14.61 -4.65
C SER A 12 15.38 -13.56 -4.83
N GLY A 13 15.75 -12.89 -3.74
CA GLY A 13 16.76 -11.83 -3.74
C GLY A 13 16.27 -10.46 -4.22
N SER A 14 14.98 -10.30 -4.55
CA SER A 14 14.39 -9.00 -4.93
C SER A 14 14.22 -8.01 -3.78
N GLY A 15 14.68 -8.32 -2.57
CA GLY A 15 14.68 -7.39 -1.44
C GLY A 15 13.36 -7.27 -0.67
N LYS A 16 12.37 -8.17 -0.86
CA LYS A 16 11.08 -8.13 -0.13
C LYS A 16 11.25 -8.06 1.39
N THR A 17 11.93 -9.04 1.95
CA THR A 17 12.16 -9.13 3.40
C THR A 17 12.97 -7.95 3.91
N CYS A 18 13.97 -7.51 3.14
CA CYS A 18 14.76 -6.32 3.46
C CYS A 18 13.92 -5.03 3.43
N TYR A 19 12.94 -4.95 2.53
CA TYR A 19 12.00 -3.82 2.51
C TYR A 19 11.13 -3.79 3.76
N VAL A 20 10.57 -4.94 4.19
CA VAL A 20 9.78 -5.03 5.43
C VAL A 20 10.62 -4.60 6.63
N LEU A 21 11.86 -5.04 6.68
CA LEU A 21 12.81 -4.67 7.72
C LEU A 21 13.09 -3.16 7.72
N GLY A 22 13.42 -2.58 6.57
CA GLY A 22 13.67 -1.14 6.44
C GLY A 22 12.44 -0.29 6.74
N MET A 23 11.25 -0.74 6.32
CA MET A 23 9.98 -0.11 6.65
C MET A 23 9.75 -0.09 8.17
N TYR A 24 9.96 -1.23 8.83
CA TYR A 24 9.83 -1.31 10.28
C TYR A 24 10.88 -0.46 10.99
N TYR A 25 12.14 -0.50 10.53
CA TYR A 25 13.24 0.31 11.05
C TYR A 25 12.90 1.80 11.04
N GLU A 26 12.40 2.32 9.93
CA GLU A 26 12.04 3.74 9.78
C GLU A 26 10.78 4.10 10.59
N MET A 27 9.78 3.22 10.58
CA MET A 27 8.47 3.48 11.15
C MET A 27 8.35 3.17 12.65
N CYS A 28 9.23 2.34 13.24
CA CYS A 28 9.21 2.10 14.69
C CYS A 28 9.65 3.33 15.50
N VAL A 29 10.56 4.13 14.93
CA VAL A 29 10.98 5.42 15.50
C VAL A 29 9.91 6.50 15.30
N GLY A 30 9.17 6.41 14.21
CA GLY A 30 8.06 7.28 13.87
C GLY A 30 8.36 8.30 12.76
N LEU A 31 7.40 8.45 11.88
CA LEU A 31 7.44 9.41 10.78
C LEU A 31 6.15 10.22 10.76
N ARG A 32 6.26 11.56 10.91
CA ARG A 32 5.12 12.49 10.86
C ARG A 32 3.95 12.15 11.78
N GLY A 33 4.23 11.58 12.94
CA GLY A 33 3.23 11.13 13.89
C GLY A 33 2.73 9.70 13.68
N PHE A 34 3.10 9.06 12.58
CA PHE A 34 2.83 7.65 12.35
C PHE A 34 3.93 6.79 12.96
N THR A 35 3.54 5.68 13.60
CA THR A 35 4.45 4.66 14.13
C THR A 35 3.90 3.27 13.83
N LEU A 36 4.81 2.28 13.67
CA LEU A 36 4.45 0.87 13.58
C LEU A 36 4.83 0.14 14.86
N THR A 37 3.90 -0.66 15.34
CA THR A 37 4.15 -1.64 16.40
C THR A 37 3.75 -3.03 15.90
N THR A 38 4.29 -4.08 16.51
CA THR A 38 4.01 -5.46 16.15
C THR A 38 4.03 -6.37 17.39
N THR A 39 3.80 -7.66 17.22
CA THR A 39 3.88 -8.63 18.34
C THR A 39 5.31 -8.74 18.86
N ASN A 40 5.48 -9.06 20.15
CA ASN A 40 6.80 -9.21 20.75
C ASN A 40 7.70 -10.19 19.98
N GLN A 41 7.16 -11.28 19.45
CA GLN A 41 7.92 -12.26 18.68
C GLN A 41 8.42 -11.68 17.36
N THR A 42 7.56 -10.96 16.64
CA THR A 42 7.93 -10.31 15.37
C THR A 42 8.90 -9.15 15.62
N ALA A 43 8.67 -8.35 16.66
CA ALA A 43 9.56 -7.26 17.05
C ALA A 43 10.97 -7.77 17.32
N SER A 44 11.12 -8.77 18.20
CA SER A 44 12.44 -9.35 18.50
C SER A 44 13.14 -9.92 17.27
N LYS A 45 12.40 -10.53 16.33
CA LYS A 45 13.00 -11.03 15.06
C LYS A 45 13.49 -9.88 14.19
N LEU A 46 12.71 -8.82 14.05
CA LEU A 46 13.08 -7.64 13.25
C LEU A 46 14.21 -6.85 13.88
N GLU A 47 14.20 -6.67 15.21
CA GLU A 47 15.25 -6.01 15.98
C GLU A 47 16.60 -6.75 15.84
N ASN A 48 16.61 -8.09 15.97
CA ASN A 48 17.80 -8.86 15.74
C ASN A 48 18.36 -8.69 14.33
N TRP A 49 17.51 -8.61 13.31
CA TRP A 49 17.97 -8.37 11.94
C TRP A 49 18.44 -6.92 11.72
N MET A 50 17.88 -5.95 12.44
CA MET A 50 18.39 -4.57 12.43
C MET A 50 19.78 -4.50 13.04
N ASP A 51 20.01 -5.16 14.19
CA ASP A 51 21.32 -5.26 14.81
C ASP A 51 22.34 -5.91 13.86
N GLU A 52 21.95 -7.00 13.15
CA GLU A 52 22.78 -7.62 12.13
C GLU A 52 23.12 -6.69 10.96
N LEU A 53 22.16 -5.86 10.53
CA LEU A 53 22.39 -4.85 9.50
C LEU A 53 23.42 -3.79 9.93
N ASP A 54 23.42 -3.41 11.20
CA ASP A 54 24.32 -2.38 11.72
C ASP A 54 25.70 -2.94 12.11
N GLU A 55 25.76 -4.16 12.65
CA GLU A 55 26.99 -4.76 13.18
C GLU A 55 27.83 -5.51 12.13
N LYS A 56 27.18 -6.11 11.11
CA LYS A 56 27.84 -6.92 10.09
C LYS A 56 28.19 -6.10 8.85
N SER A 57 28.98 -6.66 7.95
CA SER A 57 29.34 -6.06 6.67
C SER A 57 28.96 -6.96 5.49
N GLY A 58 28.89 -6.39 4.30
CA GLY A 58 28.65 -7.12 3.07
C GLY A 58 27.33 -7.91 3.07
N LYS A 59 27.33 -9.07 2.46
CA LYS A 59 26.13 -9.90 2.30
C LYS A 59 25.65 -10.57 3.59
N GLU A 60 26.50 -10.70 4.58
CA GLU A 60 26.17 -11.30 5.87
C GLU A 60 25.25 -10.41 6.73
N ARG A 61 25.12 -9.13 6.37
CA ARG A 61 24.21 -8.17 7.01
C ARG A 61 22.75 -8.52 6.77
N PHE A 62 22.45 -9.10 5.61
CA PHE A 62 21.05 -9.27 5.18
C PHE A 62 20.46 -10.58 5.70
N PRO A 63 19.16 -10.60 6.02
CA PRO A 63 18.48 -11.83 6.37
C PRO A 63 18.73 -12.92 5.32
N ALA A 64 18.92 -14.16 5.77
CA ALA A 64 18.99 -15.30 4.86
C ALA A 64 17.74 -15.35 3.98
N GLY A 65 17.93 -15.69 2.72
CA GLY A 65 16.79 -15.77 1.78
C GLY A 65 15.70 -16.72 2.30
N THR A 66 14.45 -16.28 2.23
CA THR A 66 13.27 -17.06 2.61
C THR A 66 13.24 -18.41 1.88
N SER A 67 13.02 -19.49 2.61
CA SER A 67 13.02 -20.86 2.05
C SER A 67 11.86 -21.06 1.07
N LEU A 68 11.91 -22.12 0.25
CA LEU A 68 10.90 -22.44 -0.78
C LEU A 68 9.48 -22.62 -0.23
N THR A 69 9.36 -23.09 1.00
CA THR A 69 8.09 -23.46 1.64
C THR A 69 7.68 -22.45 2.71
N GLU A 70 8.47 -21.41 2.92
CA GLU A 70 8.24 -20.45 3.99
C GLU A 70 7.36 -19.31 3.50
N PHE A 71 6.21 -19.22 4.12
CA PHE A 71 5.31 -18.09 4.06
C PHE A 71 5.38 -17.36 5.40
N THR A 72 5.80 -16.12 5.39
CA THR A 72 5.84 -15.31 6.60
C THR A 72 4.77 -14.23 6.52
N ASN A 73 3.90 -14.23 7.51
CA ASN A 73 2.94 -13.15 7.72
C ASN A 73 3.45 -12.29 8.87
N TYR A 74 3.61 -11.00 8.61
CA TYR A 74 3.95 -9.99 9.61
C TYR A 74 2.69 -9.20 9.95
N SER A 75 2.21 -9.29 11.18
CA SER A 75 1.08 -8.49 11.65
C SER A 75 1.58 -7.22 12.33
N PHE A 76 1.15 -6.09 11.81
CA PHE A 76 1.52 -4.77 12.31
C PHE A 76 0.29 -4.00 12.81
N MET A 77 0.54 -3.08 13.73
CA MET A 77 -0.41 -2.05 14.15
C MET A 77 0.15 -0.68 13.74
N LEU A 78 -0.57 0.02 12.89
CA LEU A 78 -0.30 1.41 12.57
C LEU A 78 -0.93 2.29 13.63
N ASN A 79 -0.12 3.18 14.21
CA ASN A 79 -0.57 4.17 15.18
C ASN A 79 -0.38 5.58 14.58
N TYR A 80 -1.20 6.53 15.02
CA TYR A 80 -1.06 7.95 14.73
C TYR A 80 -1.15 8.75 16.02
N HIS A 81 -0.12 9.55 16.34
CA HIS A 81 0.03 10.25 17.62
C HIS A 81 -0.18 9.32 18.84
N ASN A 82 0.42 8.13 18.78
CA ASN A 82 0.34 7.07 19.80
C ASN A 82 -1.05 6.41 19.97
N GLU A 83 -2.02 6.74 19.14
CA GLU A 83 -3.31 6.05 19.12
C GLU A 83 -3.32 4.97 18.04
N PRO A 84 -3.73 3.74 18.34
CA PRO A 84 -3.86 2.67 17.34
C PRO A 84 -4.99 3.02 16.37
N ILE A 85 -4.69 2.96 15.08
CA ILE A 85 -5.65 3.33 14.04
C ILE A 85 -6.03 2.16 13.12
N MET A 86 -5.09 1.25 12.85
CA MET A 86 -5.33 0.15 11.92
C MET A 86 -4.33 -0.98 12.12
N SER A 87 -4.82 -2.22 12.21
CA SER A 87 -3.98 -3.42 12.04
C SER A 87 -3.93 -3.84 10.58
N PHE A 88 -2.78 -4.33 10.13
CA PHE A 88 -2.63 -4.91 8.81
C PHE A 88 -1.68 -6.11 8.83
N ASP A 89 -1.87 -7.01 7.88
CA ASP A 89 -1.01 -8.13 7.64
C ASP A 89 -0.15 -7.88 6.40
N TRP A 90 1.16 -8.12 6.52
CA TRP A 90 2.09 -8.09 5.42
C TRP A 90 2.51 -9.51 5.07
N ASN A 91 2.19 -9.94 3.86
CA ASN A 91 2.49 -11.27 3.36
C ASN A 91 3.81 -11.28 2.58
N ASP A 92 4.82 -11.99 3.08
CA ASP A 92 6.12 -12.19 2.44
C ASP A 92 6.29 -13.66 2.02
N TYR A 93 6.41 -13.90 0.72
CA TYR A 93 6.58 -15.23 0.15
C TYR A 93 8.02 -15.50 -0.24
N GLY A 94 8.46 -16.74 -0.07
CA GLY A 94 9.71 -17.21 -0.64
C GLY A 94 9.73 -17.02 -2.17
N GLY A 95 10.59 -16.14 -2.68
CA GLY A 95 10.60 -15.77 -4.11
C GLY A 95 10.88 -16.94 -5.08
N ARG A 96 11.39 -18.07 -4.58
CA ARG A 96 11.55 -19.32 -5.37
C ARG A 96 10.23 -20.03 -5.61
N THR A 97 9.23 -19.83 -4.77
CA THR A 97 7.89 -20.42 -4.90
C THR A 97 7.21 -19.99 -6.21
N LEU A 98 7.50 -18.79 -6.69
CA LEU A 98 6.98 -18.30 -7.95
C LEU A 98 7.44 -19.11 -9.19
N HIS A 99 8.49 -19.92 -9.06
CA HIS A 99 9.04 -20.75 -10.13
C HIS A 99 8.60 -22.22 -10.10
N SER A 100 8.08 -22.72 -8.97
CA SER A 100 7.83 -24.15 -8.72
C SER A 100 6.34 -24.47 -8.60
N ARG A 101 5.56 -24.16 -9.67
CA ARG A 101 4.10 -24.36 -9.68
C ARG A 101 3.68 -25.82 -9.50
N GLU A 102 4.46 -26.76 -10.06
CA GLU A 102 4.12 -28.18 -10.04
C GLU A 102 4.40 -28.86 -8.70
N ASP A 103 5.36 -28.32 -7.92
CA ASP A 103 5.83 -28.96 -6.69
C ASP A 103 5.09 -28.49 -5.43
N ASN A 104 4.28 -27.40 -5.48
CA ASN A 104 3.66 -26.77 -4.31
C ASN A 104 2.32 -26.09 -4.62
N GLN A 105 1.31 -26.88 -4.99
CA GLN A 105 -0.03 -26.36 -5.28
C GLN A 105 -0.66 -25.60 -4.11
N GLU A 106 -0.45 -26.08 -2.87
CA GLU A 106 -0.95 -25.43 -1.66
C GLU A 106 -0.39 -24.00 -1.46
N VAL A 107 0.90 -23.82 -1.77
CA VAL A 107 1.54 -22.49 -1.69
C VAL A 107 1.07 -21.58 -2.82
N PHE A 108 0.83 -22.15 -4.01
CA PHE A 108 0.27 -21.42 -5.13
C PHE A 108 -1.14 -20.89 -4.83
N GLU A 109 -1.99 -21.72 -4.23
CA GLU A 109 -3.35 -21.33 -3.80
C GLU A 109 -3.28 -20.23 -2.73
N LYS A 110 -2.41 -20.35 -1.75
CA LYS A 110 -2.19 -19.30 -0.73
C LYS A 110 -1.71 -17.96 -1.32
N ILE A 111 -0.87 -17.99 -2.35
CA ILE A 111 -0.44 -16.77 -3.04
C ILE A 111 -1.63 -16.13 -3.76
N ASN A 112 -2.42 -16.90 -4.51
CA ASN A 112 -3.59 -16.38 -5.18
C ASN A 112 -4.61 -15.81 -4.20
N ASP A 113 -4.95 -16.54 -3.13
CA ASP A 113 -5.83 -16.05 -2.07
C ASP A 113 -5.33 -14.73 -1.46
N SER A 114 -4.02 -14.61 -1.31
CA SER A 114 -3.45 -13.37 -0.76
C SER A 114 -3.47 -12.23 -1.74
N ILE A 115 -3.29 -12.49 -3.04
CA ILE A 115 -3.44 -11.49 -4.09
C ILE A 115 -4.90 -11.03 -4.15
N ASP A 116 -5.85 -11.97 -4.19
CA ASP A 116 -7.28 -11.72 -4.30
C ASP A 116 -7.86 -10.93 -3.11
N THR A 117 -7.24 -11.07 -1.94
CA THR A 117 -7.67 -10.37 -0.71
C THR A 117 -6.81 -9.16 -0.36
N SER A 118 -5.86 -8.78 -1.22
CA SER A 118 -4.95 -7.66 -0.95
C SER A 118 -5.60 -6.30 -1.19
N THR A 119 -5.38 -5.38 -0.27
CA THR A 119 -5.76 -3.97 -0.40
C THR A 119 -4.81 -3.21 -1.33
N ALA A 120 -3.54 -3.63 -1.38
CA ALA A 120 -2.53 -3.15 -2.31
C ALA A 120 -1.55 -4.28 -2.65
N LEU A 121 -1.11 -4.33 -3.90
CA LEU A 121 -0.17 -5.33 -4.39
C LEU A 121 1.20 -4.68 -4.64
N TYR A 122 2.22 -5.20 -3.97
CA TYR A 122 3.60 -4.72 -4.10
C TYR A 122 4.38 -5.66 -5.01
N ILE A 123 5.00 -5.11 -6.05
CA ILE A 123 5.85 -5.86 -6.99
C ILE A 123 7.29 -5.42 -6.80
N PHE A 124 8.10 -6.32 -6.26
CA PHE A 124 9.51 -6.06 -5.99
C PHE A 124 10.38 -6.39 -7.19
N VAL A 125 11.04 -5.37 -7.71
CA VAL A 125 12.00 -5.46 -8.81
C VAL A 125 13.40 -5.16 -8.28
N ASP A 126 14.32 -6.12 -8.46
CA ASP A 126 15.71 -5.94 -8.05
C ASP A 126 16.41 -4.94 -8.99
N GLY A 127 16.85 -3.80 -8.46
CA GLY A 127 17.60 -2.78 -9.21
C GLY A 127 18.91 -3.29 -9.80
N ASP A 128 19.56 -4.31 -9.21
CA ASP A 128 20.76 -4.95 -9.81
C ASP A 128 20.50 -5.53 -11.20
N LEU A 129 19.25 -5.90 -11.52
CA LEU A 129 18.88 -6.34 -12.86
C LEU A 129 18.99 -5.22 -13.90
N MET A 130 18.99 -3.97 -13.46
CA MET A 130 19.09 -2.76 -14.27
C MET A 130 20.51 -2.19 -14.35
N CYS A 131 21.50 -2.79 -13.64
CA CYS A 131 22.91 -2.36 -13.63
C CYS A 131 23.71 -2.97 -14.78
N LYS A 132 23.21 -2.96 -16.01
CA LYS A 132 23.91 -3.52 -17.19
C LYS A 132 24.26 -2.44 -18.18
N GLY A 133 25.48 -2.53 -18.71
CA GLY A 133 26.03 -1.59 -19.68
C GLY A 133 27.04 -0.64 -19.06
N GLU A 134 27.32 0.44 -19.77
CA GLU A 134 28.25 1.48 -19.35
C GLU A 134 27.54 2.58 -18.58
N LYS A 135 28.16 3.05 -17.51
CA LYS A 135 27.69 4.25 -16.79
C LYS A 135 27.90 5.49 -17.68
N HIS A 136 26.87 6.34 -17.80
CA HIS A 136 26.97 7.62 -18.52
C HIS A 136 27.50 7.52 -19.96
N CYS A 137 27.07 6.46 -20.68
CA CYS A 137 27.46 6.28 -22.07
C CYS A 137 26.87 7.38 -22.95
N GLN A 138 27.70 7.99 -23.83
CA GLN A 138 27.27 9.03 -24.78
C GLN A 138 26.89 8.48 -26.17
N ASN A 139 27.25 7.23 -26.44
CA ASN A 139 26.95 6.59 -27.73
C ASN A 139 25.50 6.11 -27.76
N LYS A 140 24.66 6.71 -28.61
CA LYS A 140 23.24 6.39 -28.73
C LYS A 140 22.95 4.93 -29.06
N GLU A 141 23.76 4.30 -29.90
CA GLU A 141 23.57 2.88 -30.23
C GLU A 141 23.91 1.98 -29.04
N GLN A 142 24.95 2.30 -28.31
CA GLN A 142 25.32 1.59 -27.08
C GLN A 142 24.24 1.75 -25.99
N ILE A 143 23.71 2.96 -25.79
CA ILE A 143 22.60 3.23 -24.86
C ILE A 143 21.41 2.32 -25.19
N LYS A 144 21.03 2.26 -26.46
CA LYS A 144 19.90 1.41 -26.90
C LYS A 144 20.15 -0.06 -26.66
N GLN A 145 21.36 -0.56 -26.94
CA GLN A 145 21.75 -1.96 -26.71
C GLN A 145 21.73 -2.29 -25.21
N ASP A 146 22.23 -1.39 -24.37
CA ASP A 146 22.29 -1.57 -22.93
C ASP A 146 20.89 -1.51 -22.30
N ARG A 147 20.02 -0.59 -22.76
CA ARG A 147 18.60 -0.59 -22.41
C ARG A 147 17.92 -1.93 -22.75
N MET A 148 18.15 -2.49 -23.93
CA MET A 148 17.62 -3.80 -24.31
C MET A 148 18.14 -4.93 -23.42
N LYS A 149 19.41 -4.90 -22.99
CA LYS A 149 19.95 -5.87 -22.04
C LYS A 149 19.28 -5.76 -20.67
N ARG A 150 19.09 -4.54 -20.15
CA ARG A 150 18.39 -4.27 -18.88
C ARG A 150 16.94 -4.77 -18.92
N LEU A 151 16.19 -4.40 -19.96
CA LEU A 151 14.83 -4.86 -20.18
C LEU A 151 14.74 -6.40 -20.24
N ASN A 152 15.61 -7.04 -21.01
CA ASN A 152 15.62 -8.50 -21.12
C ASN A 152 15.96 -9.18 -19.79
N ASN A 153 16.83 -8.59 -18.96
CA ASN A 153 17.10 -9.08 -17.62
C ASN A 153 15.87 -9.04 -16.74
N VAL A 154 15.17 -7.90 -16.70
CA VAL A 154 13.92 -7.74 -15.90
C VAL A 154 12.86 -8.71 -16.41
N LYS A 155 12.64 -8.80 -17.74
CA LYS A 155 11.68 -9.73 -18.34
C LYS A 155 11.94 -11.19 -17.97
N ARG A 156 13.18 -11.63 -18.08
CA ARG A 156 13.56 -13.05 -17.86
C ARG A 156 13.65 -13.44 -16.41
N LYS A 157 14.20 -12.58 -15.56
CA LYS A 157 14.53 -12.91 -14.17
C LYS A 157 13.45 -12.49 -13.18
N CYS A 158 12.55 -11.57 -13.55
CA CYS A 158 11.53 -11.03 -12.68
C CYS A 158 10.12 -11.16 -13.28
N ALA A 159 9.83 -10.45 -14.38
CA ALA A 159 8.48 -10.30 -14.90
C ALA A 159 7.84 -11.62 -15.35
N ARG A 160 8.60 -12.55 -15.94
CA ARG A 160 8.06 -13.84 -16.44
C ARG A 160 7.33 -14.62 -15.35
N SER A 161 7.87 -14.67 -14.14
CA SER A 161 7.27 -15.42 -13.04
C SER A 161 6.08 -14.68 -12.43
N ILE A 162 6.17 -13.36 -12.32
CA ILE A 162 5.16 -12.52 -11.67
C ILE A 162 3.95 -12.29 -12.59
N ASN A 163 4.17 -12.02 -13.89
CA ASN A 163 3.10 -11.74 -14.85
C ASN A 163 2.05 -12.84 -14.91
N SER A 164 2.43 -14.08 -14.69
CA SER A 164 1.49 -15.19 -14.72
C SER A 164 0.48 -15.16 -13.56
N TYR A 165 0.87 -14.67 -12.39
CA TYR A 165 -0.04 -14.44 -11.26
C TYR A 165 -0.90 -13.20 -11.49
N ILE A 166 -0.25 -12.10 -11.91
CA ILE A 166 -0.96 -10.84 -12.17
C ILE A 166 -1.97 -11.00 -13.30
N SER A 167 -1.61 -11.67 -14.41
CA SER A 167 -2.55 -11.87 -15.52
C SER A 167 -3.76 -12.71 -15.12
N SER A 168 -3.58 -13.72 -14.26
CA SER A 168 -4.69 -14.48 -13.70
C SER A 168 -5.58 -13.59 -12.86
N PHE A 169 -4.99 -12.80 -11.97
CA PHE A 169 -5.69 -11.86 -11.11
C PHE A 169 -6.46 -10.79 -11.90
N VAL A 170 -5.80 -10.12 -12.86
CA VAL A 170 -6.43 -9.11 -13.74
C VAL A 170 -7.60 -9.70 -14.53
N SER A 171 -7.48 -10.96 -14.99
CA SER A 171 -8.54 -11.62 -15.78
C SER A 171 -9.72 -12.13 -14.94
N SER A 172 -9.53 -12.35 -13.64
CA SER A 172 -10.58 -12.83 -12.71
C SER A 172 -11.36 -11.71 -12.02
N HIS A 173 -10.87 -10.47 -12.08
CA HIS A 173 -11.52 -9.31 -11.46
C HIS A 173 -12.24 -8.48 -12.52
N GLU A 174 -13.58 -8.39 -12.39
CA GLU A 174 -14.45 -7.51 -13.21
C GLU A 174 -14.51 -6.09 -12.63
N GLU A 175 -14.09 -5.92 -11.37
CA GLU A 175 -14.06 -4.64 -10.66
C GLU A 175 -12.68 -3.98 -10.72
N ALA A 176 -12.58 -2.71 -10.30
CA ALA A 176 -11.33 -1.98 -10.23
C ALA A 176 -10.27 -2.73 -9.41
N LEU A 177 -9.09 -2.90 -9.98
CA LEU A 177 -7.98 -3.58 -9.34
C LEU A 177 -7.46 -2.76 -8.14
N PRO A 178 -6.95 -3.43 -7.08
CA PRO A 178 -6.23 -2.73 -6.05
C PRO A 178 -4.99 -2.02 -6.64
N PRO A 179 -4.51 -0.93 -6.02
CA PRO A 179 -3.33 -0.24 -6.50
C PRO A 179 -2.13 -1.18 -6.54
N ILE A 180 -1.35 -1.07 -7.61
CA ILE A 180 -0.13 -1.84 -7.82
C ILE A 180 1.06 -0.93 -7.60
N ILE A 181 1.95 -1.34 -6.70
CA ILE A 181 3.11 -0.55 -6.29
C ILE A 181 4.38 -1.30 -6.67
N PHE A 182 5.08 -0.83 -7.70
CA PHE A 182 6.42 -1.32 -8.02
C PHE A 182 7.41 -0.73 -7.03
N VAL A 183 8.11 -1.61 -6.32
CA VAL A 183 9.18 -1.26 -5.40
C VAL A 183 10.50 -1.69 -6.04
N ILE A 184 11.24 -0.72 -6.59
CA ILE A 184 12.54 -0.96 -7.19
C ILE A 184 13.57 -0.89 -6.07
N THR A 185 14.00 -2.05 -5.60
CA THR A 185 14.97 -2.17 -4.51
C THR A 185 16.39 -1.95 -5.00
N LYS A 186 17.35 -1.71 -4.08
CA LYS A 186 18.75 -1.47 -4.41
C LYS A 186 18.94 -0.37 -5.45
N ALA A 187 18.13 0.69 -5.33
CA ALA A 187 18.14 1.79 -6.28
C ALA A 187 19.49 2.53 -6.33
N ASP A 188 20.24 2.50 -5.24
CA ASP A 188 21.61 2.99 -5.15
C ASP A 188 22.55 2.35 -6.19
N LEU A 189 22.32 1.08 -6.55
CA LEU A 189 23.14 0.38 -7.53
C LEU A 189 22.83 0.76 -8.97
N CYS A 190 21.58 1.07 -9.32
CA CYS A 190 21.15 1.24 -10.70
C CYS A 190 21.06 2.70 -11.18
N LYS A 191 20.99 3.67 -10.27
CA LYS A 191 20.77 5.09 -10.61
C LYS A 191 21.76 5.66 -11.62
N ASP A 192 23.03 5.21 -11.60
CA ASP A 192 24.08 5.68 -12.50
C ASP A 192 24.07 5.02 -13.88
N TYR A 193 23.21 4.01 -14.09
CA TYR A 193 23.12 3.26 -15.35
C TYR A 193 21.89 3.58 -16.18
N LEU A 194 20.91 4.27 -15.59
CA LEU A 194 19.63 4.56 -16.20
C LEU A 194 19.58 6.00 -16.70
N GLU A 195 19.00 6.18 -17.89
CA GLU A 195 18.60 7.49 -18.38
C GLU A 195 17.26 7.91 -17.73
N ASP A 196 16.95 9.22 -17.80
CA ASP A 196 15.70 9.74 -17.26
C ASP A 196 14.48 9.06 -17.90
N GLY A 197 13.59 8.52 -17.08
CA GLY A 197 12.38 7.78 -17.50
C GLY A 197 12.62 6.35 -17.99
N GLU A 198 13.87 5.89 -18.09
CA GLU A 198 14.18 4.55 -18.58
C GLU A 198 13.67 3.45 -17.64
N MET A 199 13.69 3.68 -16.35
CA MET A 199 13.19 2.73 -15.35
C MET A 199 11.70 2.46 -15.56
N GLU A 200 10.93 3.51 -15.73
CA GLU A 200 9.49 3.47 -15.96
C GLU A 200 9.16 2.77 -17.28
N ASP A 201 9.92 3.05 -18.32
CA ASP A 201 9.77 2.40 -19.62
C ASP A 201 10.05 0.90 -19.55
N ILE A 202 11.10 0.49 -18.80
CA ILE A 202 11.42 -0.92 -18.57
C ILE A 202 10.28 -1.62 -17.83
N LEU A 203 9.69 -0.97 -16.82
CA LEU A 203 8.55 -1.52 -16.09
C LEU A 203 7.33 -1.68 -16.98
N LYS A 204 6.97 -0.66 -17.75
CA LYS A 204 5.84 -0.70 -18.71
C LYS A 204 6.00 -1.81 -19.74
N GLU A 205 7.20 -1.99 -20.30
CA GLU A 205 7.46 -3.02 -21.27
C GLU A 205 7.55 -4.43 -20.67
N ALA A 206 8.04 -4.57 -19.45
CA ALA A 206 8.18 -5.86 -18.80
C ALA A 206 6.86 -6.36 -18.17
N PHE A 207 5.99 -5.47 -17.72
CA PHE A 207 4.74 -5.74 -17.02
C PHE A 207 3.54 -5.11 -17.73
N SER A 208 3.49 -5.19 -19.06
CA SER A 208 2.49 -4.49 -19.87
C SER A 208 1.03 -4.78 -19.50
N SER A 209 0.71 -5.96 -18.95
CA SER A 209 -0.63 -6.32 -18.48
C SER A 209 -1.10 -5.47 -17.30
N VAL A 210 -0.17 -4.91 -16.51
CA VAL A 210 -0.47 -4.10 -15.32
C VAL A 210 -0.80 -2.65 -15.69
N PHE A 211 -0.24 -2.15 -16.80
CA PHE A 211 -0.44 -0.77 -17.24
C PHE A 211 -1.66 -0.63 -18.18
N GLY A 212 -2.73 -1.40 -17.92
CA GLY A 212 -3.98 -1.38 -18.69
C GLY A 212 -4.99 -0.34 -18.20
N LYS A 213 -6.24 -0.52 -18.63
CA LYS A 213 -7.37 0.29 -18.16
C LYS A 213 -7.71 -0.03 -16.70
N GLU A 214 -8.21 0.98 -15.99
CA GLU A 214 -8.72 0.86 -14.62
C GLU A 214 -7.67 0.41 -13.61
N THR A 215 -6.38 0.62 -13.93
CA THR A 215 -5.27 0.32 -13.04
C THR A 215 -4.62 1.60 -12.53
N ILE A 216 -4.38 1.64 -11.22
CA ILE A 216 -3.53 2.64 -10.58
C ILE A 216 -2.20 1.98 -10.27
N VAL A 217 -1.13 2.49 -10.85
CA VAL A 217 0.22 1.94 -10.72
C VAL A 217 1.14 3.00 -10.18
N TYR A 218 1.97 2.62 -9.22
CA TYR A 218 3.05 3.45 -8.69
C TYR A 218 4.40 2.78 -8.93
N ALA A 219 5.45 3.58 -9.14
CA ALA A 219 6.82 3.11 -9.19
C ALA A 219 7.68 3.94 -8.24
N VAL A 220 8.33 3.27 -7.32
CA VAL A 220 9.16 3.88 -6.26
C VAL A 220 10.52 3.20 -6.22
N ALA A 221 11.59 3.97 -6.35
CA ALA A 221 12.95 3.51 -6.18
C ALA A 221 13.37 3.63 -4.71
N VAL A 222 13.78 2.53 -4.08
CA VAL A 222 14.11 2.44 -2.66
C VAL A 222 15.47 1.80 -2.41
N SER A 223 16.12 2.18 -1.32
CA SER A 223 17.39 1.59 -0.87
C SER A 223 17.46 1.57 0.65
N LEU A 224 18.20 0.62 1.23
CA LEU A 224 18.56 0.61 2.66
C LEU A 224 19.81 1.45 2.96
N GLY A 225 20.46 1.99 1.94
CA GLY A 225 21.66 2.81 2.03
C GLY A 225 22.54 2.67 0.80
N ASN A 226 23.49 3.59 0.62
CA ASN A 226 24.39 3.57 -0.51
C ASN A 226 25.48 2.49 -0.30
N ASN A 227 25.66 1.60 -1.28
CA ASN A 227 26.70 0.54 -1.28
C ASN A 227 26.64 -0.41 -0.07
N ILE A 228 25.51 -0.50 0.60
CA ILE A 228 25.35 -1.30 1.82
C ILE A 228 25.65 -2.80 1.61
N SER A 229 25.60 -3.29 0.37
CA SER A 229 25.94 -4.66 0.00
C SER A 229 27.41 -4.87 -0.37
N ASP A 230 28.25 -3.84 -0.33
CA ASP A 230 29.70 -3.97 -0.56
C ASP A 230 30.35 -4.65 0.64
N ASP A 231 31.17 -5.70 0.39
CA ASP A 231 31.80 -6.47 1.43
C ASP A 231 32.78 -5.65 2.30
N ASN A 232 33.25 -4.51 1.79
CA ASN A 232 34.14 -3.59 2.51
C ASN A 232 33.33 -2.43 3.19
N TYR A 233 32.04 -2.36 3.01
CA TYR A 233 31.24 -1.28 3.57
C TYR A 233 30.75 -1.63 4.98
N SER A 234 31.15 -0.82 5.94
CA SER A 234 30.74 -0.90 7.36
C SER A 234 29.91 0.31 7.81
N GLY A 235 29.28 1.02 6.86
CA GLY A 235 28.48 2.19 7.15
C GLY A 235 27.12 1.87 7.77
N GLU A 236 26.49 2.88 8.31
CA GLU A 236 25.16 2.83 8.89
C GLU A 236 24.07 2.56 7.84
N VAL A 237 22.96 2.01 8.30
CA VAL A 237 21.74 1.85 7.48
C VAL A 237 21.08 3.21 7.33
N GLU A 238 20.98 3.70 6.11
CA GLU A 238 20.32 4.97 5.77
C GLU A 238 19.20 4.71 4.77
N PRO A 239 17.98 4.34 5.22
CA PRO A 239 16.87 4.05 4.33
C PRO A 239 16.50 5.25 3.44
N VAL A 240 16.35 5.00 2.14
CA VAL A 240 15.94 6.02 1.16
C VAL A 240 14.60 5.62 0.58
N ASN A 241 13.59 6.49 0.72
CA ASN A 241 12.25 6.34 0.17
C ASN A 241 11.48 5.09 0.64
N ILE A 242 11.95 4.36 1.65
CA ILE A 242 11.36 3.07 2.10
C ILE A 242 9.91 3.25 2.59
N HIS A 243 9.59 4.38 3.22
CA HIS A 243 8.24 4.69 3.72
C HIS A 243 7.22 4.96 2.60
N ILE A 244 7.67 5.44 1.43
CA ILE A 244 6.77 5.89 0.36
C ILE A 244 5.84 4.77 -0.15
N PRO A 245 6.33 3.57 -0.54
CA PRO A 245 5.45 2.49 -0.96
C PRO A 245 4.42 2.12 0.11
N PHE A 246 4.83 2.12 1.38
CA PHE A 246 3.94 1.84 2.50
C PHE A 246 2.83 2.90 2.61
N PHE A 247 3.17 4.19 2.57
CA PHE A 247 2.17 5.25 2.61
C PHE A 247 1.24 5.26 1.40
N LEU A 248 1.68 4.84 0.22
CA LEU A 248 0.81 4.65 -0.95
C LEU A 248 -0.26 3.57 -0.67
N GLY A 249 0.12 2.43 -0.11
CA GLY A 249 -0.84 1.39 0.28
C GLY A 249 -1.82 1.85 1.36
N ILE A 250 -1.32 2.52 2.40
CA ILE A 250 -2.14 3.09 3.49
C ILE A 250 -3.10 4.17 2.96
N PHE A 251 -2.66 5.01 2.03
CA PHE A 251 -3.50 6.03 1.40
C PHE A 251 -4.74 5.41 0.74
N HIS A 252 -4.53 4.38 -0.07
CA HIS A 252 -5.63 3.69 -0.74
C HIS A 252 -6.56 2.96 0.24
N GLU A 253 -6.01 2.36 1.28
CA GLU A 253 -6.81 1.74 2.33
C GLU A 253 -7.69 2.78 3.04
N PHE A 254 -7.14 3.91 3.45
CA PHE A 254 -7.93 4.95 4.09
C PHE A 254 -8.95 5.59 3.14
N LEU A 255 -8.59 5.76 1.87
CA LEU A 255 -9.52 6.26 0.85
C LEU A 255 -10.71 5.31 0.70
N ASN A 256 -10.47 4.01 0.56
CA ASN A 256 -11.51 3.00 0.43
C ASN A 256 -12.40 2.96 1.68
N ARG A 257 -11.82 3.03 2.88
CA ARG A 257 -12.57 3.11 4.14
C ARG A 257 -13.42 4.37 4.22
N CYS A 258 -12.85 5.53 3.88
CA CYS A 258 -13.60 6.79 3.85
C CYS A 258 -14.80 6.72 2.91
N LEU A 259 -14.60 6.22 1.68
CA LEU A 259 -15.68 6.07 0.70
C LEU A 259 -16.75 5.07 1.15
N GLY A 260 -16.33 3.93 1.72
CA GLY A 260 -17.24 2.92 2.27
C GLY A 260 -18.05 3.46 3.43
N ILE A 261 -17.42 4.11 4.40
CA ILE A 261 -18.06 4.72 5.56
C ILE A 261 -19.00 5.83 5.09
N LYS A 262 -18.58 6.74 4.21
CA LYS A 262 -19.43 7.80 3.68
C LYS A 262 -20.70 7.21 3.06
N LYS A 263 -20.58 6.23 2.17
CA LYS A 263 -21.72 5.58 1.52
C LYS A 263 -22.69 4.94 2.53
N TYR A 264 -22.15 4.33 3.59
CA TYR A 264 -22.96 3.79 4.68
C TYR A 264 -23.65 4.90 5.46
N LEU A 265 -22.90 5.92 5.89
CA LEU A 265 -23.43 7.02 6.71
C LEU A 265 -24.43 7.87 5.95
N ASP A 266 -24.26 8.10 4.65
CA ASP A 266 -25.22 8.81 3.81
C ASP A 266 -26.57 8.07 3.77
N ARG A 267 -26.56 6.73 3.74
CA ARG A 267 -27.81 5.93 3.81
C ARG A 267 -28.48 6.04 5.18
N GLU A 268 -27.71 5.85 6.26
CA GLU A 268 -28.20 5.95 7.63
C GLU A 268 -28.71 7.37 7.93
N ASN A 269 -27.99 8.39 7.52
CA ASN A 269 -28.38 9.78 7.71
C ASN A 269 -29.63 10.13 6.91
N ASN A 270 -29.81 9.59 5.71
CA ASN A 270 -31.05 9.78 4.94
C ASN A 270 -32.21 9.11 5.64
N HIS A 271 -32.07 7.89 6.13
CA HIS A 271 -33.11 7.20 6.89
C HIS A 271 -33.45 7.95 8.18
N ALA A 272 -32.44 8.42 8.92
CA ALA A 272 -32.64 9.24 10.12
C ALA A 272 -33.39 10.54 9.82
N ARG A 273 -33.03 11.23 8.73
CA ARG A 273 -33.74 12.46 8.28
C ARG A 273 -35.18 12.18 7.89
N GLU A 274 -35.48 11.07 7.23
CA GLU A 274 -36.88 10.66 6.92
C GLU A 274 -37.64 10.41 8.20
N THR A 275 -37.08 9.71 9.17
CA THR A 275 -37.65 9.44 10.49
C THR A 275 -37.93 10.75 11.25
N ILE A 276 -36.96 11.67 11.26
CA ILE A 276 -37.11 13.00 11.87
C ILE A 276 -38.27 13.76 11.21
N SER A 277 -38.34 13.76 9.89
CA SER A 277 -39.40 14.42 9.13
C SER A 277 -40.82 13.85 9.44
N GLN A 278 -40.91 12.52 9.53
CA GLN A 278 -42.17 11.84 9.90
C GLN A 278 -42.58 12.18 11.35
N CYS A 279 -41.63 12.16 12.29
CA CYS A 279 -41.89 12.53 13.67
C CYS A 279 -42.31 14.00 13.80
N GLN A 280 -41.64 14.90 13.07
CA GLN A 280 -41.98 16.31 13.06
C GLN A 280 -43.42 16.55 12.52
N SER A 281 -43.77 15.88 11.41
CA SER A 281 -45.11 15.93 10.84
C SER A 281 -46.19 15.39 11.82
N ALA A 282 -45.85 14.34 12.57
CA ALA A 282 -46.73 13.79 13.60
C ALA A 282 -46.91 14.76 14.77
N ILE A 283 -45.85 15.44 15.22
CA ILE A 283 -45.93 16.48 16.26
C ILE A 283 -46.80 17.65 15.79
N ASP A 284 -46.58 18.13 14.56
CA ASP A 284 -47.34 19.24 14.00
C ASP A 284 -48.81 18.88 13.84
N HIS A 285 -49.10 17.65 13.42
CA HIS A 285 -50.47 17.15 13.36
C HIS A 285 -51.15 17.12 14.74
N GLU A 286 -50.48 16.60 15.77
CA GLU A 286 -51.03 16.57 17.13
C GLU A 286 -51.20 17.99 17.73
N ASN A 287 -50.29 18.91 17.48
CA ASN A 287 -50.32 20.29 17.94
C ASN A 287 -51.50 21.08 17.30
N ASN A 288 -51.91 20.72 16.06
CA ASN A 288 -53.03 21.35 15.36
C ASN A 288 -54.39 20.74 15.72
N ARG A 289 -54.45 19.70 16.56
CA ARG A 289 -55.73 19.14 17.04
C ARG A 289 -56.32 20.02 18.12
N TRP A 290 -57.48 20.55 17.89
CA TRP A 290 -58.23 21.43 18.84
C TRP A 290 -58.63 20.67 20.12
N PHE A 291 -58.94 19.36 20.01
CA PHE A 291 -59.34 18.51 21.12
C PHE A 291 -58.51 17.22 21.09
N PHE A 292 -58.13 16.74 22.27
CA PHE A 292 -57.44 15.46 22.45
C PHE A 292 -56.03 15.39 21.84
N THR A 293 -55.12 16.34 22.16
CA THR A 293 -53.70 16.26 21.85
C THR A 293 -53.08 15.09 22.56
N ASP A 294 -52.44 14.19 21.83
CA ASP A 294 -51.69 13.08 22.41
C ASP A 294 -50.26 13.49 22.79
N TYR A 295 -50.06 13.96 24.02
CA TYR A 295 -48.78 14.37 24.56
C TYR A 295 -47.76 13.19 24.66
N ASN A 296 -48.20 11.94 24.80
CA ASN A 296 -47.34 10.80 24.84
C ASN A 296 -46.68 10.58 23.48
N ARG A 297 -47.45 10.70 22.40
CA ARG A 297 -46.95 10.60 21.03
C ARG A 297 -45.99 11.72 20.69
N ILE A 298 -46.29 12.96 21.09
CA ILE A 298 -45.38 14.11 20.93
C ILE A 298 -44.06 13.85 21.65
N ASN A 299 -44.10 13.41 22.90
CA ASN A 299 -42.89 13.11 23.68
C ASN A 299 -42.07 11.93 23.10
N GLN A 300 -42.76 10.92 22.57
CA GLN A 300 -42.08 9.78 21.91
C GLN A 300 -41.39 10.26 20.63
N CYS A 301 -42.04 11.01 19.78
CA CYS A 301 -41.42 11.57 18.56
C CYS A 301 -40.25 12.51 18.90
N ALA A 302 -40.37 13.36 19.92
CA ALA A 302 -39.30 14.25 20.34
C ALA A 302 -38.07 13.47 20.79
N LYS A 303 -38.22 12.38 21.57
CA LYS A 303 -37.13 11.50 21.97
C LYS A 303 -36.50 10.81 20.78
N GLN A 304 -37.28 10.37 19.80
CA GLN A 304 -36.77 9.73 18.60
C GLN A 304 -35.95 10.71 17.75
N ILE A 305 -36.44 11.94 17.53
CA ILE A 305 -35.69 13.01 16.85
C ILE A 305 -34.36 13.27 17.55
N GLN A 306 -34.34 13.32 18.88
CA GLN A 306 -33.13 13.54 19.64
C GLN A 306 -32.11 12.36 19.43
N ALA A 307 -32.60 11.12 19.43
CA ALA A 307 -31.77 9.95 19.20
C ALA A 307 -31.14 9.95 17.80
N GLU A 308 -31.95 10.23 16.77
CA GLU A 308 -31.48 10.28 15.38
C GLU A 308 -30.48 11.43 15.13
N ASN A 309 -30.68 12.60 15.75
CA ASN A 309 -29.71 13.68 15.68
C ASN A 309 -28.36 13.31 16.34
N LEU A 310 -28.39 12.56 17.45
CA LEU A 310 -27.16 12.05 18.08
C LEU A 310 -26.45 11.03 17.18
N ASN A 311 -27.18 10.13 16.52
CA ASN A 311 -26.63 9.19 15.55
C ASN A 311 -25.94 9.92 14.39
N ILE A 312 -26.61 10.92 13.80
CA ILE A 312 -26.02 11.73 12.70
C ILE A 312 -24.72 12.40 13.18
N ALA A 313 -24.72 13.01 14.37
CA ALA A 313 -23.54 13.68 14.89
C ALA A 313 -22.36 12.71 15.15
N GLU A 314 -22.62 11.50 15.66
CA GLU A 314 -21.57 10.48 15.86
C GLU A 314 -21.03 9.97 14.52
N ASN A 315 -21.89 9.76 13.54
CA ASN A 315 -21.52 9.39 12.19
C ASN A 315 -20.59 10.43 11.55
N GLU A 316 -20.93 11.71 11.64
CA GLU A 316 -20.11 12.81 11.13
C GLU A 316 -18.75 12.87 11.84
N LYS A 317 -18.71 12.63 13.14
CA LYS A 317 -17.46 12.57 13.91
C LYS A 317 -16.57 11.41 13.46
N GLN A 318 -17.12 10.23 13.21
CA GLN A 318 -16.36 9.09 12.70
C GLN A 318 -15.76 9.41 11.32
N LEU A 319 -16.56 9.95 10.40
CA LEU A 319 -16.08 10.34 9.08
C LEU A 319 -14.96 11.36 9.17
N GLN A 320 -15.09 12.36 10.06
CA GLN A 320 -14.05 13.38 10.28
C GLN A 320 -12.72 12.78 10.78
N LYS A 321 -12.77 11.75 11.63
CA LYS A 321 -11.56 11.04 12.08
C LYS A 321 -10.81 10.43 10.89
N TYR A 322 -11.51 9.70 10.01
CA TYR A 322 -10.87 9.09 8.84
C TYR A 322 -10.36 10.11 7.83
N ARG A 323 -11.09 11.21 7.63
CA ARG A 323 -10.61 12.33 6.79
C ARG A 323 -9.30 12.91 7.30
N THR A 324 -9.17 13.09 8.61
CA THR A 324 -7.95 13.62 9.23
C THR A 324 -6.76 12.69 8.94
N LEU A 325 -6.93 11.37 9.09
CA LEU A 325 -5.90 10.38 8.81
C LEU A 325 -5.54 10.34 7.32
N LEU A 326 -6.53 10.33 6.45
CA LEU A 326 -6.34 10.35 4.99
C LEU A 326 -5.58 11.61 4.54
N ASN A 327 -5.92 12.78 5.08
CA ASN A 327 -5.23 14.02 4.80
C ASN A 327 -3.77 14.00 5.32
N ALA A 328 -3.52 13.40 6.48
CA ALA A 328 -2.16 13.28 7.01
C ALA A 328 -1.26 12.44 6.09
N VAL A 329 -1.77 11.30 5.61
CA VAL A 329 -1.06 10.45 4.64
C VAL A 329 -0.91 11.14 3.29
N ALA A 330 -1.97 11.75 2.77
CA ALA A 330 -1.94 12.49 1.51
C ALA A 330 -0.91 13.62 1.51
N ASN A 331 -0.81 14.37 2.59
CA ASN A 331 0.17 15.44 2.75
C ASN A 331 1.62 14.91 2.71
N GLU A 332 1.88 13.73 3.28
CA GLU A 332 3.21 13.12 3.18
C GLU A 332 3.52 12.67 1.76
N LEU A 333 2.55 12.07 1.06
CA LEU A 333 2.72 11.67 -0.33
C LEU A 333 2.93 12.89 -1.26
N VAL A 334 2.25 14.00 -1.03
CA VAL A 334 2.49 15.24 -1.80
C VAL A 334 3.92 15.74 -1.61
N ARG A 335 4.45 15.72 -0.39
CA ARG A 335 5.85 16.10 -0.11
C ARG A 335 6.84 15.16 -0.78
N SER A 336 6.49 13.89 -0.90
CA SER A 336 7.31 12.83 -1.47
C SER A 336 7.06 12.62 -2.97
N SER A 337 6.21 13.44 -3.61
CA SER A 337 5.76 13.21 -4.99
C SER A 337 6.88 13.24 -6.04
N ALA A 338 8.00 13.90 -5.75
CA ALA A 338 9.19 13.88 -6.61
C ALA A 338 9.93 12.53 -6.62
N PHE A 339 9.66 11.65 -5.65
CA PHE A 339 10.39 10.39 -5.46
C PHE A 339 9.61 9.15 -5.94
N PHE A 340 8.44 9.34 -6.52
CA PHE A 340 7.69 8.26 -7.13
C PHE A 340 6.97 8.72 -8.40
N LYS A 341 6.62 7.76 -9.24
CA LYS A 341 5.79 7.99 -10.43
C LYS A 341 4.44 7.31 -10.26
N MET A 342 3.39 7.98 -10.72
CA MET A 342 2.03 7.45 -10.75
C MET A 342 1.58 7.29 -12.19
N PHE A 343 0.89 6.19 -12.47
CA PHE A 343 0.27 5.91 -13.76
C PHE A 343 -1.20 5.58 -13.54
N LEU A 344 -2.04 6.24 -14.31
CA LEU A 344 -3.46 5.95 -14.40
C LEU A 344 -3.76 5.52 -15.83
N ASP A 345 -4.33 4.34 -16.01
CA ASP A 345 -4.60 3.76 -17.33
C ASP A 345 -3.34 3.73 -18.23
N GLY A 346 -2.20 3.42 -17.64
CA GLY A 346 -0.90 3.35 -18.30
C GLY A 346 -0.27 4.69 -18.68
N LYS A 347 -0.93 5.82 -18.37
CA LYS A 347 -0.39 7.17 -18.60
C LYS A 347 0.20 7.73 -17.32
N GLU A 348 1.40 8.30 -17.42
CA GLU A 348 2.00 9.02 -16.30
C GLU A 348 1.12 10.21 -15.91
N THR A 349 0.88 10.34 -14.62
CA THR A 349 -0.02 11.34 -14.03
C THR A 349 0.62 11.87 -12.75
N GLU A 350 0.48 13.15 -12.47
CA GLU A 350 0.91 13.72 -11.19
C GLU A 350 0.00 13.21 -10.06
N PHE A 351 0.62 12.89 -8.93
CA PHE A 351 -0.14 12.54 -7.73
C PHE A 351 -0.82 13.80 -7.18
N THR A 352 -2.12 13.82 -7.31
CA THR A 352 -2.96 14.86 -6.69
C THR A 352 -3.97 14.17 -5.78
N PRO A 353 -3.99 14.49 -4.48
CA PRO A 353 -5.05 13.99 -3.60
C PRO A 353 -6.41 14.35 -4.20
N PRO A 354 -7.40 13.45 -4.19
CA PRO A 354 -8.71 13.74 -4.73
C PRO A 354 -9.27 15.04 -4.14
N SER A 355 -9.69 15.98 -5.01
CA SER A 355 -10.33 17.24 -4.58
C SER A 355 -11.58 16.97 -3.74
N GLU A 356 -12.18 15.81 -3.91
CA GLU A 356 -13.28 15.29 -3.12
C GLU A 356 -12.93 14.95 -1.66
N LEU A 357 -11.64 14.94 -1.28
CA LEU A 357 -11.28 14.83 0.14
C LEU A 357 -11.89 15.96 0.99
N HIS A 358 -12.20 17.11 0.39
CA HIS A 358 -12.93 18.19 1.05
C HIS A 358 -14.44 17.97 1.04
N SER A 359 -14.97 17.09 0.18
CA SER A 359 -16.39 16.77 0.04
C SER A 359 -16.74 15.35 0.54
N ILE A 360 -15.74 14.51 0.79
CA ILE A 360 -15.88 13.28 1.54
C ILE A 360 -15.99 13.65 3.02
#